data_abd09871cd9e64e9b4cc9c8a109f0362
#
_entry.id   abd09871cd9e64e9b4cc9c8a109f0362
#
_cell.length_a   1.000
_cell.length_b   1.000
_cell.length_c   1.000
_cell.angle_alpha   90.00
_cell.angle_beta   90.00
_cell.angle_gamma   90.00
#
_symmetry.space_group_name_H-M   'P 1'
#
loop_
_entity.id
_entity.type
_entity.pdbx_description
1 polymer ?
#
loop_
_entity_poly.entity_id
_entity_poly.type
_entity_poly.pdbx_seq_one_letter_code
_entity_poly.pdbx_strand_id
1 'polypeptide(L)'
;GDVYKRQLGEPHSVYLNAEEYKSMKMQTSATYAGVGMVLGTDDKGLYAVSVMEDQPAFKAGIKPGDHIIAIDGQSTTEIPVEEASSRIRGEAGTTVSLDIERNGEKLHFDITRESIVLPTVKSKMLTSTVGYIRISQFAENTAEDFATQYKELQSQGMKALVLDLRDNPGGLLSTTEKISNYIMPPGTLVTVQNRSGKKDTYKSDGPDVAMPLVVLVNKGSASASEIIAGAVQDRKLGTIVGTNTYGKGTVQTIFPSLDDEGIKVTIAKYHTPSDRVIDGTGIKPDVEIDLPKGVHPSSTLDDIQIKKALELLQQ
;
A
#
# COMPACT_ATOMS: atom_id res chain seq x y z
N GLY A 1 -28.76 5.66 3.09
CA GLY A 1 -27.40 5.84 2.63
C GLY A 1 -27.29 6.72 1.37
N ASP A 2 -28.01 6.41 0.31
CA ASP A 2 -27.88 7.08 -0.99
C ASP A 2 -28.37 8.53 -1.03
N VAL A 3 -29.31 8.90 -0.17
CA VAL A 3 -29.82 10.29 -0.10
C VAL A 3 -28.76 11.24 0.45
N TYR A 4 -27.98 10.82 1.45
CA TYR A 4 -26.90 11.63 2.01
C TYR A 4 -25.69 11.74 1.08
N LYS A 5 -25.34 10.68 0.33
CA LYS A 5 -24.27 10.73 -0.70
C LYS A 5 -24.53 11.83 -1.74
N ARG A 6 -25.80 12.03 -2.14
CA ARG A 6 -26.19 13.05 -3.12
C ARG A 6 -26.20 14.50 -2.57
N GLN A 7 -26.40 14.65 -1.26
CA GLN A 7 -26.49 15.98 -0.63
C GLN A 7 -25.11 16.60 -0.36
N LEU A 8 -24.05 15.81 -0.19
CA LEU A 8 -22.70 16.32 0.07
C LEU A 8 -22.02 16.87 -1.19
N GLY A 9 -22.49 16.51 -2.40
CA GLY A 9 -22.01 17.06 -3.68
C GLY A 9 -20.53 16.82 -3.96
N GLU A 10 -19.90 15.93 -3.18
CA GLU A 10 -18.46 15.68 -3.18
C GLU A 10 -18.22 14.16 -3.27
N PRO A 11 -17.54 13.66 -4.37
CA PRO A 11 -17.49 12.24 -4.70
C PRO A 11 -16.74 11.37 -3.67
N HIS A 12 -15.90 11.99 -2.83
CA HIS A 12 -15.07 11.28 -1.85
C HIS A 12 -15.64 11.29 -0.42
N SER A 13 -16.77 11.99 -0.20
CA SER A 13 -17.47 11.98 1.09
C SER A 13 -18.54 10.91 1.08
N VAL A 14 -18.42 9.93 1.98
CA VAL A 14 -19.30 8.77 2.02
C VAL A 14 -19.63 8.37 3.45
N TYR A 15 -20.83 7.85 3.66
CA TYR A 15 -21.18 7.08 4.83
C TYR A 15 -20.64 5.67 4.66
N LEU A 16 -20.06 5.12 5.72
CA LEU A 16 -19.50 3.78 5.79
C LEU A 16 -20.34 2.97 6.78
N ASN A 17 -20.99 1.91 6.31
CA ASN A 17 -21.59 0.94 7.19
C ASN A 17 -20.50 0.19 7.98
N ALA A 18 -20.90 -0.64 8.96
CA ALA A 18 -19.96 -1.33 9.84
C ALA A 18 -18.91 -2.17 9.08
N GLU A 19 -19.31 -2.84 8.00
CA GLU A 19 -18.42 -3.66 7.17
C GLU A 19 -17.43 -2.78 6.37
N GLU A 20 -17.92 -1.72 5.73
CA GLU A 20 -17.10 -0.76 4.98
C GLU A 20 -16.13 -0.03 5.91
N TYR A 21 -16.59 0.35 7.12
CA TYR A 21 -15.75 1.00 8.11
C TYR A 21 -14.66 0.06 8.66
N LYS A 22 -14.99 -1.20 8.93
CA LYS A 22 -14.03 -2.24 9.31
C LYS A 22 -13.01 -2.50 8.22
N SER A 23 -13.46 -2.62 6.96
CA SER A 23 -12.58 -2.78 5.79
C SER A 23 -11.59 -1.63 5.66
N MET A 24 -12.06 -0.40 5.86
CA MET A 24 -11.22 0.77 5.79
C MET A 24 -10.20 0.85 6.94
N LYS A 25 -10.59 0.49 8.18
CA LYS A 25 -9.64 0.37 9.31
C LYS A 25 -8.54 -0.64 8.98
N MET A 26 -8.91 -1.81 8.42
CA MET A 26 -7.94 -2.82 7.98
C MET A 26 -6.98 -2.29 6.90
N GLN A 27 -7.47 -1.52 5.92
CA GLN A 27 -6.60 -0.87 4.94
C GLN A 27 -5.63 0.11 5.58
N THR A 28 -6.10 0.92 6.54
CA THR A 28 -5.28 1.94 7.21
C THR A 28 -4.19 1.32 8.07
N SER A 29 -4.47 0.22 8.75
CA SER A 29 -3.50 -0.49 9.58
C SER A 29 -2.63 -1.49 8.82
N ALA A 30 -2.95 -1.80 7.55
CA ALA A 30 -2.41 -2.92 6.80
C ALA A 30 -2.51 -4.25 7.56
N THR A 31 -3.59 -4.44 8.31
CA THR A 31 -3.85 -5.66 9.07
C THR A 31 -5.19 -6.27 8.67
N TYR A 32 -5.28 -7.57 8.77
CA TYR A 32 -6.56 -8.28 8.71
C TYR A 32 -6.56 -9.44 9.69
N ALA A 33 -7.72 -9.82 10.18
CA ALA A 33 -7.83 -11.00 11.01
C ALA A 33 -8.11 -12.24 10.14
N GLY A 34 -7.25 -13.25 10.28
CA GLY A 34 -7.29 -14.45 9.45
C GLY A 34 -6.21 -15.44 9.83
N VAL A 35 -5.79 -16.26 8.86
CA VAL A 35 -4.84 -17.35 9.11
C VAL A 35 -3.47 -17.17 8.38
N GLY A 36 -3.29 -16.15 7.56
CA GLY A 36 -2.02 -15.84 6.91
C GLY A 36 -1.69 -16.74 5.71
N MET A 37 -2.64 -16.88 4.76
CA MET A 37 -2.39 -17.56 3.49
C MET A 37 -3.02 -16.83 2.30
N VAL A 38 -2.46 -17.06 1.12
CA VAL A 38 -2.98 -16.58 -0.16
C VAL A 38 -3.66 -17.75 -0.86
N LEU A 39 -4.89 -17.53 -1.31
CA LEU A 39 -5.69 -18.52 -2.02
C LEU A 39 -5.66 -18.31 -3.53
N GLY A 40 -5.79 -19.40 -4.26
CA GLY A 40 -5.99 -19.42 -5.71
C GLY A 40 -6.86 -20.60 -6.12
N THR A 41 -7.16 -20.71 -7.40
CA THR A 41 -7.89 -21.86 -7.99
C THR A 41 -7.08 -22.47 -9.11
N ASP A 42 -7.18 -23.79 -9.25
CA ASP A 42 -6.71 -24.56 -10.39
C ASP A 42 -7.80 -25.54 -10.83
N ASP A 43 -7.44 -26.50 -11.70
CA ASP A 43 -8.37 -27.50 -12.23
C ASP A 43 -8.94 -28.44 -11.14
N LYS A 44 -8.32 -28.50 -9.96
CA LYS A 44 -8.75 -29.30 -8.80
C LYS A 44 -9.55 -28.50 -7.77
N GLY A 45 -9.63 -27.18 -7.92
CA GLY A 45 -10.38 -26.29 -7.06
C GLY A 45 -9.55 -25.27 -6.29
N LEU A 46 -10.01 -24.92 -5.10
CA LEU A 46 -9.38 -23.91 -4.23
C LEU A 46 -8.11 -24.48 -3.58
N TYR A 47 -7.00 -23.74 -3.63
CA TYR A 47 -5.76 -24.17 -3.00
C TYR A 47 -4.98 -23.00 -2.36
N ALA A 48 -4.06 -23.35 -1.45
CA ALA A 48 -3.12 -22.41 -0.84
C ALA A 48 -1.96 -22.13 -1.82
N VAL A 49 -1.93 -20.95 -2.43
CA VAL A 49 -0.83 -20.50 -3.30
C VAL A 49 0.45 -20.28 -2.50
N SER A 50 0.31 -19.63 -1.36
CA SER A 50 1.40 -19.40 -0.42
C SER A 50 0.87 -19.30 1.01
N VAL A 51 1.73 -19.63 1.97
CA VAL A 51 1.47 -19.57 3.40
C VAL A 51 2.53 -18.67 4.02
N MET A 52 2.09 -17.67 4.77
CA MET A 52 2.98 -16.70 5.40
C MET A 52 3.70 -17.36 6.59
N GLU A 53 5.02 -17.24 6.62
CA GLU A 53 5.85 -17.75 7.70
C GLU A 53 5.43 -17.15 9.05
N ASP A 54 5.48 -17.95 10.11
CA ASP A 54 5.10 -17.59 11.47
C ASP A 54 3.63 -17.15 11.68
N GLN A 55 2.77 -17.29 10.67
CA GLN A 55 1.33 -17.02 10.79
C GLN A 55 0.53 -18.31 11.15
N PRO A 56 -0.73 -18.19 11.59
CA PRO A 56 -1.51 -19.33 12.09
C PRO A 56 -1.58 -20.54 11.16
N ALA A 57 -1.80 -20.34 9.85
CA ALA A 57 -1.85 -21.45 8.90
C ALA A 57 -0.50 -22.18 8.78
N PHE A 58 0.62 -21.43 8.81
CA PHE A 58 1.97 -21.99 8.81
C PHE A 58 2.22 -22.81 10.08
N LYS A 59 1.92 -22.26 11.25
CA LYS A 59 2.05 -22.92 12.56
C LYS A 59 1.19 -24.18 12.67
N ALA A 60 0.01 -24.18 12.06
CA ALA A 60 -0.88 -25.33 11.97
C ALA A 60 -0.34 -26.43 11.02
N GLY A 61 0.57 -26.10 10.11
CA GLY A 61 1.16 -27.05 9.17
C GLY A 61 0.51 -27.07 7.78
N ILE A 62 -0.27 -26.05 7.42
CA ILE A 62 -0.72 -25.81 6.04
C ILE A 62 0.51 -25.52 5.16
N LYS A 63 0.50 -26.02 3.94
CA LYS A 63 1.60 -25.88 2.98
C LYS A 63 1.11 -25.29 1.66
N PRO A 64 1.97 -24.60 0.91
CA PRO A 64 1.68 -24.26 -0.47
C PRO A 64 1.32 -25.50 -1.29
N GLY A 65 0.24 -25.40 -2.10
CA GLY A 65 -0.29 -26.51 -2.89
C GLY A 65 -1.35 -27.36 -2.19
N ASP A 66 -1.68 -27.13 -0.91
CA ASP A 66 -2.79 -27.79 -0.24
C ASP A 66 -4.12 -27.36 -0.86
N HIS A 67 -4.93 -28.30 -1.31
CA HIS A 67 -6.28 -28.03 -1.79
C HIS A 67 -7.26 -27.97 -0.62
N ILE A 68 -7.98 -26.86 -0.52
CA ILE A 68 -8.96 -26.64 0.56
C ILE A 68 -10.30 -27.18 0.09
N ILE A 69 -10.76 -28.29 0.65
CA ILE A 69 -11.96 -29.01 0.23
C ILE A 69 -13.19 -28.64 1.05
N ALA A 70 -13.00 -28.16 2.30
CA ALA A 70 -14.10 -27.59 3.09
C ALA A 70 -13.60 -26.48 4.03
N ILE A 71 -14.48 -25.54 4.38
CA ILE A 71 -14.30 -24.47 5.35
C ILE A 71 -15.50 -24.55 6.30
N ASP A 72 -15.24 -24.71 7.62
CA ASP A 72 -16.26 -24.88 8.67
C ASP A 72 -17.30 -25.96 8.29
N GLY A 73 -16.83 -27.09 7.75
CA GLY A 73 -17.64 -28.22 7.30
C GLY A 73 -18.43 -28.01 6.02
N GLN A 74 -18.33 -26.84 5.38
CA GLN A 74 -18.99 -26.55 4.10
C GLN A 74 -18.00 -26.75 2.95
N SER A 75 -18.41 -27.54 1.92
CA SER A 75 -17.59 -27.76 0.73
C SER A 75 -17.19 -26.47 0.04
N THR A 76 -15.97 -26.46 -0.47
CA THR A 76 -15.43 -25.34 -1.29
C THR A 76 -15.62 -25.57 -2.79
N THR A 77 -16.33 -26.61 -3.20
CA THR A 77 -16.63 -26.88 -4.61
C THR A 77 -17.43 -25.71 -5.21
N GLU A 78 -16.92 -25.14 -6.30
CA GLU A 78 -17.56 -24.06 -7.07
C GLU A 78 -17.72 -22.71 -6.32
N ILE A 79 -17.14 -22.52 -5.12
CA ILE A 79 -17.16 -21.18 -4.51
C ILE A 79 -16.04 -20.30 -5.06
N PRO A 80 -16.30 -18.99 -5.30
CA PRO A 80 -15.28 -18.04 -5.70
C PRO A 80 -14.19 -17.87 -4.63
N VAL A 81 -12.96 -17.57 -5.04
CA VAL A 81 -11.82 -17.31 -4.13
C VAL A 81 -12.13 -16.22 -3.11
N GLU A 82 -12.84 -15.17 -3.55
CA GLU A 82 -13.25 -14.05 -2.70
C GLU A 82 -14.18 -14.50 -1.57
N GLU A 83 -15.13 -15.37 -1.88
CA GLU A 83 -16.03 -15.93 -0.88
C GLU A 83 -15.28 -16.86 0.09
N ALA A 84 -14.42 -17.74 -0.42
CA ALA A 84 -13.57 -18.59 0.42
C ALA A 84 -12.68 -17.75 1.34
N SER A 85 -12.06 -16.70 0.80
CA SER A 85 -11.25 -15.74 1.58
C SER A 85 -12.09 -15.08 2.68
N SER A 86 -13.33 -14.68 2.37
CA SER A 86 -14.23 -14.07 3.35
C SER A 86 -14.59 -15.04 4.50
N ARG A 87 -14.84 -16.31 4.19
CA ARG A 87 -15.15 -17.35 5.20
C ARG A 87 -13.93 -17.69 6.09
N ILE A 88 -12.72 -17.72 5.51
CA ILE A 88 -11.48 -17.98 6.26
C ILE A 88 -11.11 -16.79 7.15
N ARG A 89 -11.36 -15.56 6.70
CA ARG A 89 -11.25 -14.37 7.56
C ARG A 89 -12.32 -14.41 8.64
N GLY A 90 -12.12 -13.62 9.68
CA GLY A 90 -13.08 -13.50 10.79
C GLY A 90 -12.49 -12.67 11.90
N GLU A 91 -13.07 -12.71 13.06
CA GLU A 91 -12.58 -12.02 14.25
C GLU A 91 -11.35 -12.73 14.82
N ALA A 92 -10.33 -11.96 15.23
CA ALA A 92 -9.14 -12.51 15.88
C ALA A 92 -9.50 -13.23 17.17
N GLY A 93 -8.90 -14.39 17.41
CA GLY A 93 -9.22 -15.27 18.52
C GLY A 93 -10.33 -16.29 18.24
N THR A 94 -11.08 -16.16 17.11
CA THR A 94 -12.03 -17.19 16.68
C THR A 94 -11.33 -18.28 15.87
N THR A 95 -11.92 -19.46 15.81
CA THR A 95 -11.37 -20.60 15.07
C THR A 95 -12.07 -20.77 13.72
N VAL A 96 -11.29 -21.17 12.70
CA VAL A 96 -11.80 -21.69 11.44
C VAL A 96 -11.34 -23.12 11.26
N SER A 97 -12.24 -24.02 10.86
CA SER A 97 -11.91 -25.40 10.53
C SER A 97 -11.68 -25.53 9.02
N LEU A 98 -10.54 -26.10 8.64
CA LEU A 98 -10.19 -26.35 7.24
C LEU A 98 -9.98 -27.84 7.02
N ASP A 99 -10.73 -28.44 6.09
CA ASP A 99 -10.40 -29.73 5.52
C ASP A 99 -9.62 -29.52 4.23
N ILE A 100 -8.45 -30.14 4.14
CA ILE A 100 -7.59 -30.03 2.98
C ILE A 100 -7.29 -31.41 2.37
N GLU A 101 -6.93 -31.41 1.09
CA GLU A 101 -6.34 -32.57 0.42
C GLU A 101 -4.89 -32.26 0.06
N ARG A 102 -3.97 -33.13 0.53
CA ARG A 102 -2.54 -33.07 0.25
C ARG A 102 -2.06 -34.44 -0.24
N ASN A 103 -1.62 -34.52 -1.49
CA ASN A 103 -1.15 -35.78 -2.10
C ASN A 103 -2.17 -36.95 -2.02
N GLY A 104 -3.47 -36.65 -2.10
CA GLY A 104 -4.56 -37.61 -1.99
C GLY A 104 -4.96 -37.99 -0.56
N GLU A 105 -4.30 -37.42 0.45
CA GLU A 105 -4.65 -37.57 1.86
C GLU A 105 -5.50 -36.41 2.33
N LYS A 106 -6.60 -36.69 3.07
CA LYS A 106 -7.43 -35.68 3.69
C LYS A 106 -6.93 -35.39 5.10
N LEU A 107 -6.69 -34.12 5.36
CA LEU A 107 -6.21 -33.60 6.65
C LEU A 107 -7.17 -32.55 7.17
N HIS A 108 -7.32 -32.46 8.48
CA HIS A 108 -8.18 -31.51 9.15
C HIS A 108 -7.34 -30.58 10.03
N PHE A 109 -7.66 -29.27 9.99
CA PHE A 109 -6.97 -28.26 10.78
C PHE A 109 -7.95 -27.26 11.39
N ASP A 110 -7.92 -27.15 12.73
CA ASP A 110 -8.57 -26.08 13.46
C ASP A 110 -7.56 -24.97 13.71
N ILE A 111 -7.77 -23.81 13.10
CA ILE A 111 -6.81 -22.70 13.10
C ILE A 111 -7.42 -21.48 13.77
N THR A 112 -6.80 -21.02 14.85
CA THR A 112 -7.20 -19.77 15.50
C THR A 112 -6.77 -18.59 14.63
N ARG A 113 -7.72 -17.71 14.28
CA ARG A 113 -7.45 -16.48 13.53
C ARG A 113 -6.66 -15.50 14.40
N GLU A 114 -5.67 -14.90 13.81
CA GLU A 114 -4.87 -13.84 14.44
C GLU A 114 -4.91 -12.56 13.58
N SER A 115 -4.48 -11.44 14.16
CA SER A 115 -4.24 -10.20 13.40
C SER A 115 -2.97 -10.36 12.56
N ILE A 116 -3.12 -10.42 11.25
CA ILE A 116 -2.04 -10.60 10.28
C ILE A 116 -1.61 -9.23 9.77
N VAL A 117 -0.35 -8.90 9.97
CA VAL A 117 0.22 -7.66 9.42
C VAL A 117 0.71 -7.92 8.00
N LEU A 118 0.23 -7.12 7.05
CA LEU A 118 0.69 -7.19 5.66
C LEU A 118 1.98 -6.37 5.49
N PRO A 119 3.03 -6.94 4.89
CA PRO A 119 4.23 -6.17 4.59
C PRO A 119 3.92 -5.11 3.52
N THR A 120 4.08 -3.84 3.89
CA THR A 120 3.84 -2.70 2.98
C THR A 120 5.10 -2.20 2.30
N VAL A 121 6.27 -2.63 2.78
CA VAL A 121 7.59 -2.25 2.26
C VAL A 121 8.35 -3.48 1.81
N LYS A 122 8.99 -3.39 0.65
CA LYS A 122 9.93 -4.39 0.13
C LYS A 122 11.16 -3.67 -0.38
N SER A 123 12.33 -4.20 -0.05
CA SER A 123 13.61 -3.58 -0.45
C SER A 123 14.62 -4.58 -0.97
N LYS A 124 15.58 -4.08 -1.73
CA LYS A 124 16.78 -4.81 -2.14
C LYS A 124 17.83 -3.86 -2.72
N MET A 125 19.06 -4.29 -2.81
CA MET A 125 20.06 -3.61 -3.65
C MET A 125 19.82 -3.96 -5.13
N LEU A 126 19.78 -2.95 -6.01
CA LEU A 126 19.75 -3.14 -7.48
C LEU A 126 21.16 -3.26 -8.04
N THR A 127 22.09 -2.52 -7.46
CA THR A 127 23.54 -2.56 -7.76
C THR A 127 24.30 -2.50 -6.43
N SER A 128 25.62 -2.47 -6.47
CA SER A 128 26.44 -2.32 -5.25
C SER A 128 26.22 -0.99 -4.51
N THR A 129 25.60 0.02 -5.14
CA THR A 129 25.40 1.36 -4.56
C THR A 129 23.99 1.91 -4.69
N VAL A 130 23.12 1.29 -5.48
CA VAL A 130 21.73 1.73 -5.66
C VAL A 130 20.78 0.80 -4.95
N GLY A 131 20.07 1.32 -3.96
CA GLY A 131 18.99 0.64 -3.28
C GLY A 131 17.64 0.83 -4.01
N TYR A 132 16.74 -0.09 -3.79
CA TYR A 132 15.35 -0.05 -4.24
C TYR A 132 14.45 -0.31 -3.05
N ILE A 133 13.46 0.56 -2.87
CA ILE A 133 12.39 0.37 -1.88
C ILE A 133 11.05 0.56 -2.58
N ARG A 134 10.19 -0.44 -2.50
CA ARG A 134 8.79 -0.35 -2.92
C ARG A 134 7.90 -0.18 -1.71
N ILE A 135 7.02 0.81 -1.75
CA ILE A 135 5.95 1.02 -0.76
C ILE A 135 4.62 0.73 -1.47
N SER A 136 3.86 -0.26 -0.99
CA SER A 136 2.56 -0.61 -1.57
C SER A 136 1.42 0.26 -1.05
N GLN A 137 1.54 0.79 0.19
CA GLN A 137 0.64 1.78 0.78
C GLN A 137 1.29 2.43 2.01
N PHE A 138 0.76 3.57 2.45
CA PHE A 138 1.23 4.30 3.65
C PHE A 138 0.34 3.94 4.85
N ALA A 139 0.50 2.73 5.40
CA ALA A 139 -0.19 2.24 6.59
C ALA A 139 0.54 2.62 7.89
N GLU A 140 -0.03 2.28 9.03
CA GLU A 140 0.53 2.62 10.36
C GLU A 140 1.93 2.07 10.58
N ASN A 141 2.21 0.82 10.16
CA ASN A 141 3.50 0.15 10.30
C ASN A 141 4.53 0.55 9.24
N THR A 142 4.10 1.14 8.11
CA THR A 142 4.95 1.37 6.94
C THR A 142 6.18 2.22 7.24
N ALA A 143 6.07 3.21 8.13
CA ALA A 143 7.20 4.07 8.45
C ALA A 143 8.30 3.34 9.23
N GLU A 144 7.94 2.42 10.12
CA GLU A 144 8.90 1.60 10.88
C GLU A 144 9.56 0.55 9.98
N ASP A 145 8.77 -0.14 9.15
CA ASP A 145 9.26 -1.09 8.15
C ASP A 145 10.22 -0.39 7.17
N PHE A 146 9.85 0.80 6.69
CA PHE A 146 10.70 1.61 5.81
C PHE A 146 12.02 1.97 6.50
N ALA A 147 11.98 2.45 7.73
CA ALA A 147 13.15 2.84 8.50
C ALA A 147 14.14 1.68 8.66
N THR A 148 13.61 0.49 8.97
CA THR A 148 14.41 -0.73 9.14
C THR A 148 15.09 -1.12 7.83
N GLN A 149 14.32 -1.22 6.75
CA GLN A 149 14.82 -1.62 5.44
C GLN A 149 15.76 -0.57 4.82
N TYR A 150 15.49 0.71 5.04
CA TYR A 150 16.37 1.80 4.58
C TYR A 150 17.76 1.74 5.26
N LYS A 151 17.81 1.54 6.58
CA LYS A 151 19.06 1.36 7.33
C LYS A 151 19.82 0.10 6.91
N GLU A 152 19.10 -0.97 6.62
CA GLU A 152 19.71 -2.20 6.12
C GLU A 152 20.39 -1.96 4.76
N LEU A 153 19.72 -1.32 3.80
CA LEU A 153 20.33 -0.95 2.52
C LEU A 153 21.53 0.00 2.70
N GLN A 154 21.45 0.95 3.64
CA GLN A 154 22.61 1.80 3.96
C GLN A 154 23.81 0.97 4.46
N SER A 155 23.56 -0.02 5.31
CA SER A 155 24.62 -0.92 5.81
C SER A 155 25.26 -1.77 4.70
N GLN A 156 24.49 -2.06 3.63
CA GLN A 156 24.95 -2.74 2.42
C GLN A 156 25.65 -1.81 1.41
N GLY A 157 25.80 -0.52 1.74
CA GLY A 157 26.54 0.45 0.91
C GLY A 157 25.67 1.30 -0.03
N MET A 158 24.36 1.40 0.21
CA MET A 158 23.47 2.26 -0.57
C MET A 158 23.92 3.72 -0.54
N LYS A 159 24.06 4.32 -1.73
CA LYS A 159 24.40 5.74 -1.96
C LYS A 159 23.36 6.47 -2.80
N ALA A 160 22.42 5.76 -3.42
CA ALA A 160 21.34 6.30 -4.21
C ALA A 160 20.09 5.40 -4.05
N LEU A 161 18.90 5.97 -4.20
CA LEU A 161 17.64 5.28 -3.97
C LEU A 161 16.70 5.36 -5.17
N VAL A 162 16.13 4.22 -5.55
CA VAL A 162 14.92 4.13 -6.37
C VAL A 162 13.75 3.84 -5.43
N LEU A 163 12.85 4.81 -5.27
CA LEU A 163 11.62 4.69 -4.50
C LEU A 163 10.45 4.36 -5.43
N ASP A 164 9.89 3.17 -5.31
CA ASP A 164 8.78 2.71 -6.15
C ASP A 164 7.43 2.90 -5.45
N LEU A 165 6.65 3.84 -5.96
CA LEU A 165 5.28 4.17 -5.52
C LEU A 165 4.24 3.77 -6.58
N ARG A 166 4.60 2.97 -7.58
CA ARG A 166 3.64 2.50 -8.59
C ARG A 166 2.57 1.62 -7.93
N ASP A 167 1.32 1.83 -8.33
CA ASP A 167 0.11 1.16 -7.78
C ASP A 167 -0.10 1.39 -6.27
N ASN A 168 0.50 2.45 -5.71
CA ASN A 168 0.32 2.82 -4.31
C ASN A 168 -0.79 3.88 -4.18
N PRO A 169 -1.98 3.53 -3.64
CA PRO A 169 -3.13 4.44 -3.55
C PRO A 169 -2.96 5.53 -2.48
N GLY A 170 -1.82 5.55 -1.79
CA GLY A 170 -1.55 6.47 -0.69
C GLY A 170 -1.74 5.85 0.68
N GLY A 171 -2.28 6.62 1.60
CA GLY A 171 -2.53 6.22 3.00
C GLY A 171 -2.36 7.40 3.96
N LEU A 172 -1.78 7.14 5.12
CA LEU A 172 -1.67 8.10 6.22
C LEU A 172 -0.66 9.22 5.94
N LEU A 173 -1.08 10.46 6.13
CA LEU A 173 -0.20 11.63 6.02
C LEU A 173 0.92 11.60 7.08
N SER A 174 0.62 11.16 8.31
CA SER A 174 1.61 11.02 9.37
C SER A 174 2.72 10.01 9.04
N THR A 175 2.37 8.92 8.37
CA THR A 175 3.33 7.93 7.87
C THR A 175 4.19 8.51 6.75
N THR A 176 3.56 9.29 5.84
CA THR A 176 4.25 9.98 4.74
C THR A 176 5.28 10.98 5.26
N GLU A 177 4.92 11.77 6.28
CA GLU A 177 5.81 12.73 6.95
C GLU A 177 7.02 12.02 7.58
N LYS A 178 6.80 10.92 8.32
CA LYS A 178 7.88 10.12 8.93
C LYS A 178 8.83 9.56 7.86
N ILE A 179 8.32 9.05 6.74
CA ILE A 179 9.14 8.51 5.65
C ILE A 179 9.92 9.64 4.95
N SER A 180 9.31 10.81 4.76
CA SER A 180 9.99 11.95 4.14
C SER A 180 11.26 12.36 4.90
N ASN A 181 11.31 12.16 6.21
CA ASN A 181 12.48 12.45 7.07
C ASN A 181 13.69 11.53 6.81
N TYR A 182 13.55 10.47 6.02
CA TYR A 182 14.67 9.63 5.58
C TYR A 182 15.25 10.05 4.23
N ILE A 183 14.41 10.66 3.38
CA ILE A 183 14.73 10.87 1.95
C ILE A 183 14.78 12.34 1.54
N MET A 184 14.34 13.26 2.39
CA MET A 184 14.28 14.69 2.08
C MET A 184 14.94 15.54 3.17
N PRO A 185 15.70 16.57 2.80
CA PRO A 185 16.21 17.56 3.76
C PRO A 185 15.07 18.37 4.38
N PRO A 186 15.34 19.18 5.42
CA PRO A 186 14.35 20.06 6.04
C PRO A 186 13.64 20.94 5.03
N GLY A 187 12.31 21.04 5.11
CA GLY A 187 11.51 21.90 4.24
C GLY A 187 10.07 21.41 4.06
N THR A 188 9.29 22.17 3.29
CA THR A 188 7.88 21.87 3.06
C THR A 188 7.71 20.54 2.32
N LEU A 189 6.87 19.67 2.88
CA LEU A 189 6.42 18.43 2.27
C LEU A 189 5.10 18.66 1.51
N VAL A 190 4.12 19.23 2.20
CA VAL A 190 2.79 19.50 1.65
C VAL A 190 2.09 20.58 2.46
N THR A 191 1.23 21.37 1.84
CA THR A 191 0.32 22.30 2.51
C THR A 191 -1.10 21.77 2.37
N VAL A 192 -1.83 21.74 3.47
CA VAL A 192 -3.22 21.33 3.56
C VAL A 192 -4.07 22.56 3.75
N GLN A 193 -4.92 22.90 2.78
CA GLN A 193 -5.81 24.06 2.86
C GLN A 193 -7.25 23.60 3.08
N ASN A 194 -7.86 24.03 4.18
CA ASN A 194 -9.24 23.75 4.49
C ASN A 194 -10.21 24.71 3.76
N ARG A 195 -11.51 24.43 3.88
CA ARG A 195 -12.57 25.22 3.21
C ARG A 195 -12.61 26.69 3.63
N SER A 196 -12.13 27.06 4.82
CA SER A 196 -12.05 28.44 5.28
C SER A 196 -10.80 29.17 4.77
N GLY A 197 -9.94 28.50 4.01
CA GLY A 197 -8.68 29.06 3.49
C GLY A 197 -7.51 28.95 4.45
N LYS A 198 -7.70 28.39 5.67
CA LYS A 198 -6.59 28.12 6.59
C LYS A 198 -5.67 27.09 5.99
N LYS A 199 -4.37 27.37 6.03
CA LYS A 199 -3.29 26.49 5.55
C LYS A 199 -2.50 25.92 6.74
N ASP A 200 -2.38 24.62 6.78
CA ASP A 200 -1.50 23.89 7.71
C ASP A 200 -0.38 23.24 6.89
N THR A 201 0.88 23.51 7.25
CA THR A 201 2.06 23.03 6.47
C THR A 201 2.74 21.90 7.20
N TYR A 202 2.90 20.77 6.54
CA TYR A 202 3.68 19.61 6.97
C TYR A 202 5.07 19.69 6.35
N LYS A 203 6.07 19.31 7.12
CA LYS A 203 7.49 19.46 6.74
C LYS A 203 8.24 18.16 6.89
N SER A 204 9.32 18.01 6.14
CA SER A 204 10.36 17.03 6.40
C SER A 204 11.45 17.67 7.27
N ASP A 205 12.03 16.88 8.15
CA ASP A 205 13.17 17.24 9.02
C ASP A 205 14.30 16.21 8.87
N GLY A 206 14.52 15.72 7.63
CA GLY A 206 15.52 14.70 7.34
C GLY A 206 16.95 15.25 7.25
N PRO A 207 17.90 14.48 6.65
CA PRO A 207 19.29 14.86 6.56
C PRO A 207 19.48 16.11 5.69
N ASP A 208 20.43 16.97 6.05
CA ASP A 208 20.71 18.24 5.34
C ASP A 208 21.05 18.03 3.86
N VAL A 209 21.61 16.88 3.52
CA VAL A 209 21.93 16.50 2.14
C VAL A 209 21.08 15.31 1.72
N ALA A 210 20.25 15.50 0.71
CA ALA A 210 19.47 14.42 0.13
C ALA A 210 20.37 13.41 -0.60
N MET A 211 20.08 12.12 -0.41
CA MET A 211 20.64 11.07 -1.27
C MET A 211 20.09 11.20 -2.70
N PRO A 212 20.87 10.93 -3.76
CA PRO A 212 20.34 10.86 -5.11
C PRO A 212 19.11 9.94 -5.19
N LEU A 213 18.00 10.46 -5.73
CA LEU A 213 16.69 9.84 -5.64
C LEU A 213 15.98 9.82 -7.00
N VAL A 214 15.43 8.67 -7.35
CA VAL A 214 14.44 8.54 -8.41
C VAL A 214 13.16 7.97 -7.80
N VAL A 215 12.00 8.57 -8.11
CA VAL A 215 10.68 8.08 -7.67
C VAL A 215 9.93 7.53 -8.88
N LEU A 216 9.52 6.27 -8.81
CA LEU A 216 8.69 5.63 -9.83
C LEU A 216 7.21 5.79 -9.48
N VAL A 217 6.43 6.26 -10.43
CA VAL A 217 4.99 6.51 -10.28
C VAL A 217 4.20 6.01 -11.49
N ASN A 218 2.90 5.77 -11.29
CA ASN A 218 1.96 5.45 -12.36
C ASN A 218 0.54 5.94 -12.02
N LYS A 219 -0.44 5.60 -12.84
CA LYS A 219 -1.85 5.95 -12.64
C LYS A 219 -2.46 5.41 -11.35
N GLY A 220 -1.86 4.38 -10.73
CA GLY A 220 -2.24 3.85 -9.43
C GLY A 220 -1.62 4.60 -8.25
N SER A 221 -0.66 5.50 -8.50
CA SER A 221 -0.05 6.34 -7.46
C SER A 221 -0.97 7.50 -7.10
N ALA A 222 -1.45 7.55 -5.85
CA ALA A 222 -2.44 8.55 -5.42
C ALA A 222 -2.16 9.12 -4.03
N SER A 223 -2.73 10.29 -3.72
CA SER A 223 -2.74 10.89 -2.37
C SER A 223 -1.32 11.00 -1.75
N ALA A 224 -0.99 10.25 -0.69
CA ALA A 224 0.33 10.25 -0.05
C ALA A 224 1.50 10.01 -1.03
N SER A 225 1.30 9.15 -2.04
CA SER A 225 2.29 8.95 -3.11
C SER A 225 2.52 10.21 -3.92
N GLU A 226 1.46 10.99 -4.18
CA GLU A 226 1.53 12.26 -4.91
C GLU A 226 2.14 13.37 -4.06
N ILE A 227 1.98 13.31 -2.72
CA ILE A 227 2.65 14.22 -1.79
C ILE A 227 4.17 14.03 -1.88
N ILE A 228 4.66 12.78 -1.80
CA ILE A 228 6.10 12.48 -1.94
C ILE A 228 6.60 12.90 -3.31
N ALA A 229 5.95 12.47 -4.40
CA ALA A 229 6.36 12.78 -5.75
C ALA A 229 6.37 14.29 -6.03
N GLY A 230 5.32 15.01 -5.61
CA GLY A 230 5.21 16.45 -5.75
C GLY A 230 6.28 17.22 -4.95
N ALA A 231 6.58 16.78 -3.73
CA ALA A 231 7.62 17.39 -2.92
C ALA A 231 9.02 17.17 -3.50
N VAL A 232 9.32 15.94 -3.96
CA VAL A 232 10.59 15.62 -4.64
C VAL A 232 10.77 16.48 -5.88
N GLN A 233 9.73 16.59 -6.72
CA GLN A 233 9.77 17.35 -7.96
C GLN A 233 9.91 18.86 -7.71
N ASP A 234 9.04 19.45 -6.88
CA ASP A 234 9.02 20.90 -6.63
C ASP A 234 10.29 21.40 -5.95
N ARG A 235 10.85 20.58 -5.07
CA ARG A 235 12.10 20.90 -4.34
C ARG A 235 13.36 20.47 -5.08
N LYS A 236 13.23 19.86 -6.28
CA LYS A 236 14.34 19.37 -7.12
C LYS A 236 15.26 18.40 -6.36
N LEU A 237 14.68 17.50 -5.57
CA LEU A 237 15.40 16.52 -4.76
C LEU A 237 15.68 15.21 -5.49
N GLY A 238 15.09 15.01 -6.67
CA GLY A 238 15.22 13.81 -7.47
C GLY A 238 14.38 13.91 -8.73
N THR A 239 14.33 12.82 -9.49
CA THR A 239 13.59 12.72 -10.76
C THR A 239 12.39 11.81 -10.62
N ILE A 240 11.24 12.24 -11.11
CA ILE A 240 10.01 11.44 -11.17
C ILE A 240 9.95 10.71 -12.51
N VAL A 241 9.85 9.39 -12.50
CA VAL A 241 9.83 8.53 -13.70
C VAL A 241 8.56 7.69 -13.72
N GLY A 242 7.95 7.53 -14.88
CA GLY A 242 6.78 6.68 -15.07
C GLY A 242 5.67 7.34 -15.86
N THR A 243 4.43 7.27 -15.40
CA THR A 243 3.28 7.92 -16.03
C THR A 243 2.57 8.85 -15.05
N ASN A 244 1.69 9.72 -15.57
CA ASN A 244 0.93 10.65 -14.72
C ASN A 244 0.22 9.93 -13.57
N THR A 245 0.26 10.52 -12.39
CA THR A 245 -0.40 9.95 -11.21
C THR A 245 -1.92 10.15 -11.24
N TYR A 246 -2.63 9.62 -10.26
CA TYR A 246 -4.10 9.57 -10.23
C TYR A 246 -4.76 10.96 -10.16
N GLY A 247 -4.22 11.87 -9.34
CA GLY A 247 -4.82 13.18 -9.11
C GLY A 247 -5.79 13.24 -7.93
N LYS A 248 -5.47 12.57 -6.81
CA LYS A 248 -6.27 12.65 -5.58
C LYS A 248 -5.71 13.73 -4.66
N GLY A 249 -6.17 14.95 -4.87
CA GLY A 249 -5.74 16.14 -4.11
C GLY A 249 -6.56 16.46 -2.86
N THR A 250 -7.44 15.57 -2.41
CA THR A 250 -8.34 15.80 -1.27
C THR A 250 -7.87 15.12 0.01
N VAL A 251 -8.04 15.82 1.15
CA VAL A 251 -7.83 15.29 2.50
C VAL A 251 -9.17 14.84 3.06
N GLN A 252 -9.23 13.62 3.57
CA GLN A 252 -10.43 13.06 4.18
C GLN A 252 -10.19 12.79 5.66
N THR A 253 -11.20 13.07 6.46
CA THR A 253 -11.28 12.65 7.87
C THR A 253 -12.47 11.72 8.04
N ILE A 254 -12.31 10.78 8.96
CA ILE A 254 -13.33 9.83 9.30
C ILE A 254 -13.83 10.18 10.68
N PHE A 255 -15.13 10.39 10.76
CA PHE A 255 -15.84 10.57 12.01
C PHE A 255 -16.51 9.24 12.36
N PRO A 256 -16.08 8.58 13.45
CA PRO A 256 -16.78 7.39 13.93
C PRO A 256 -18.21 7.75 14.33
N SER A 257 -19.15 6.86 14.02
CA SER A 257 -20.55 6.92 14.44
C SER A 257 -20.82 5.81 15.45
N LEU A 258 -22.07 5.70 15.91
CA LEU A 258 -22.53 4.57 16.69
C LEU A 258 -22.51 3.28 15.84
N ASP A 259 -22.55 2.12 16.47
CA ASP A 259 -22.67 0.81 15.83
C ASP A 259 -21.50 0.43 14.87
N ASP A 260 -20.26 0.86 15.20
CA ASP A 260 -19.06 0.62 14.36
C ASP A 260 -19.16 1.14 12.92
N GLU A 261 -19.93 2.18 12.71
CA GLU A 261 -20.08 2.86 11.44
C GLU A 261 -19.22 4.13 11.37
N GLY A 262 -19.14 4.77 10.21
CA GLY A 262 -18.37 6.00 10.06
C GLY A 262 -18.83 6.90 8.92
N ILE A 263 -18.47 8.18 9.02
CA ILE A 263 -18.65 9.15 7.95
C ILE A 263 -17.27 9.62 7.51
N LYS A 264 -16.89 9.32 6.28
CA LYS A 264 -15.69 9.84 5.64
C LYS A 264 -16.05 11.13 4.93
N VAL A 265 -15.39 12.24 5.30
CA VAL A 265 -15.67 13.57 4.79
C VAL A 265 -14.40 14.21 4.24
N THR A 266 -14.48 14.82 3.06
CA THR A 266 -13.43 15.69 2.54
C THR A 266 -13.42 17.00 3.31
N ILE A 267 -12.30 17.30 3.94
CA ILE A 267 -12.13 18.47 4.82
C ILE A 267 -11.17 19.53 4.29
N ALA A 268 -10.28 19.14 3.36
CA ALA A 268 -9.24 20.02 2.85
C ALA A 268 -8.71 19.55 1.48
N LYS A 269 -7.84 20.37 0.88
CA LYS A 269 -7.09 20.03 -0.34
C LYS A 269 -5.59 20.09 -0.09
N TYR A 270 -4.86 19.26 -0.81
CA TYR A 270 -3.41 19.22 -0.83
C TYR A 270 -2.85 20.23 -1.85
N HIS A 271 -1.82 20.94 -1.43
CA HIS A 271 -0.98 21.77 -2.28
C HIS A 271 0.48 21.31 -2.16
N THR A 272 1.16 21.14 -3.28
CA THR A 272 2.59 20.83 -3.29
C THR A 272 3.42 22.01 -2.73
N PRO A 273 4.72 21.85 -2.46
CA PRO A 273 5.56 22.97 -1.99
C PRO A 273 5.51 24.23 -2.87
N SER A 274 5.31 24.08 -4.18
CA SER A 274 5.14 25.21 -5.13
C SER A 274 3.68 25.68 -5.25
N ASP A 275 2.82 25.34 -4.30
CA ASP A 275 1.37 25.69 -4.25
C ASP A 275 0.55 25.15 -5.44
N ARG A 276 1.02 24.06 -6.12
CA ARG A 276 0.24 23.40 -7.17
C ARG A 276 -0.88 22.55 -6.55
N VAL A 277 -2.07 22.66 -7.13
CA VAL A 277 -3.20 21.77 -6.80
C VAL A 277 -3.06 20.48 -7.60
N ILE A 278 -3.03 19.32 -6.93
CA ILE A 278 -2.93 18.01 -7.60
C ILE A 278 -4.29 17.37 -7.88
N ASP A 279 -5.35 17.91 -7.29
CA ASP A 279 -6.73 17.38 -7.44
C ASP A 279 -7.19 17.42 -8.90
N GLY A 280 -7.51 16.24 -9.45
CA GLY A 280 -7.92 16.06 -10.84
C GLY A 280 -6.78 16.14 -11.89
N THR A 281 -5.57 16.57 -11.52
CA THR A 281 -4.44 16.72 -12.45
C THR A 281 -3.31 15.71 -12.23
N GLY A 282 -3.05 15.34 -10.97
CA GLY A 282 -1.95 14.48 -10.59
C GLY A 282 -0.57 15.15 -10.71
N ILE A 283 0.46 14.33 -10.58
CA ILE A 283 1.85 14.71 -10.79
C ILE A 283 2.31 14.14 -12.13
N LYS A 284 2.65 15.01 -13.06
CA LYS A 284 3.25 14.60 -14.33
C LYS A 284 4.72 14.24 -14.08
N PRO A 285 5.19 13.05 -14.50
CA PRO A 285 6.58 12.67 -14.33
C PRO A 285 7.53 13.57 -15.13
N ASP A 286 8.78 13.71 -14.65
CA ASP A 286 9.83 14.43 -15.36
C ASP A 286 10.32 13.63 -16.59
N VAL A 287 10.30 12.29 -16.46
CA VAL A 287 10.62 11.35 -17.53
C VAL A 287 9.44 10.40 -17.72
N GLU A 288 8.71 10.61 -18.82
CA GLU A 288 7.52 9.81 -19.12
C GLU A 288 7.91 8.50 -19.82
N ILE A 289 7.66 7.39 -19.16
CA ILE A 289 7.87 6.03 -19.67
C ILE A 289 6.72 5.16 -19.21
N ASP A 290 5.93 4.62 -20.14
CA ASP A 290 4.89 3.64 -19.84
C ASP A 290 5.43 2.22 -19.99
N LEU A 291 4.92 1.29 -19.20
CA LEU A 291 5.23 -0.13 -19.37
C LEU A 291 4.49 -0.68 -20.60
N PRO A 292 5.06 -1.67 -21.29
CA PRO A 292 4.35 -2.34 -22.37
C PRO A 292 2.98 -2.90 -21.92
N LYS A 293 2.01 -2.91 -22.82
CA LYS A 293 0.65 -3.41 -22.52
C LYS A 293 0.71 -4.84 -21.95
N GLY A 294 0.05 -5.04 -20.81
CA GLY A 294 0.02 -6.34 -20.11
C GLY A 294 1.25 -6.62 -19.24
N VAL A 295 2.23 -5.70 -19.18
CA VAL A 295 3.37 -5.80 -18.27
C VAL A 295 3.05 -5.04 -16.98
N HIS A 296 3.22 -5.71 -15.85
CA HIS A 296 3.04 -5.12 -14.52
C HIS A 296 4.38 -4.61 -13.96
N PRO A 297 4.35 -3.59 -13.08
CA PRO A 297 5.52 -3.12 -12.36
C PRO A 297 6.26 -4.28 -11.66
N SER A 298 7.54 -4.38 -11.91
CA SER A 298 8.41 -5.37 -11.27
C SER A 298 9.57 -4.70 -10.55
N SER A 299 10.26 -5.46 -9.72
CA SER A 299 11.49 -4.99 -9.07
C SER A 299 12.76 -5.51 -9.78
N THR A 300 12.63 -6.08 -10.97
CA THR A 300 13.75 -6.69 -11.71
C THR A 300 14.43 -5.68 -12.64
N LEU A 301 15.66 -5.99 -13.02
CA LEU A 301 16.40 -5.16 -13.97
C LEU A 301 15.84 -5.22 -15.41
N ASP A 302 14.83 -6.07 -15.67
CA ASP A 302 14.14 -6.09 -16.96
C ASP A 302 13.07 -5.00 -17.07
N ASP A 303 12.63 -4.44 -15.95
CA ASP A 303 11.69 -3.32 -15.91
C ASP A 303 12.35 -2.06 -16.52
N ILE A 304 11.76 -1.55 -17.61
CA ILE A 304 12.31 -0.42 -18.36
C ILE A 304 12.34 0.89 -17.56
N GLN A 305 11.43 1.06 -16.60
CA GLN A 305 11.40 2.22 -15.71
C GLN A 305 12.52 2.13 -14.67
N ILE A 306 12.83 0.92 -14.17
CA ILE A 306 13.99 0.68 -13.29
C ILE A 306 15.30 0.89 -14.06
N LYS A 307 15.42 0.39 -15.31
CA LYS A 307 16.59 0.67 -16.15
C LYS A 307 16.83 2.17 -16.29
N LYS A 308 15.76 2.92 -16.58
CA LYS A 308 15.86 4.38 -16.70
C LYS A 308 16.25 5.06 -15.39
N ALA A 309 15.70 4.60 -14.27
CA ALA A 309 16.10 5.12 -12.95
C ALA A 309 17.59 4.91 -12.67
N LEU A 310 18.13 3.75 -13.00
CA LEU A 310 19.57 3.47 -12.85
C LEU A 310 20.44 4.35 -13.74
N GLU A 311 20.03 4.59 -15.01
CA GLU A 311 20.75 5.52 -15.91
C GLU A 311 20.81 6.95 -15.33
N LEU A 312 19.71 7.42 -14.73
CA LEU A 312 19.63 8.76 -14.13
C LEU A 312 20.46 8.90 -12.84
N LEU A 313 20.63 7.83 -12.08
CA LEU A 313 21.41 7.82 -10.83
C LEU A 313 22.91 7.59 -11.06
N GLN A 314 23.34 7.26 -12.27
CA GLN A 314 24.75 7.08 -12.65
C GLN A 314 25.38 8.36 -13.25
N GLN A 315 24.57 9.39 -13.50
CA GLN A 315 25.04 10.71 -13.99
C GLN A 315 25.46 11.61 -12.82
#